data_fee2de0e6806ac05c47e32398b659302
#
_entry.id   fee2de0e6806ac05c47e32398b659302
#
_cell.length_a   1.000
_cell.length_b   1.000
_cell.length_c   1.000
_cell.angle_alpha   90.00
_cell.angle_beta   90.00
_cell.angle_gamma   90.00
#
_symmetry.space_group_name_H-M   'P 1'
#
loop_
_entity.id
_entity.type
_entity.pdbx_description
1 polymer ?
#
loop_
_entity_poly.entity_id
_entity_poly.type
_entity_poly.pdbx_seq_one_letter_code
_entity_poly.pdbx_strand_id
1 'polypeptide(L)'
;SKGKILKFFGPHDNDGLKKLKNYINIKFVTADSRGFNISKKRIVDHLNFNLSLVKEQERYSILNKKYGIKNIIYMGDSIYDVKIIKDCLYGIVPQNGRIEAKKASNFVTNSKGGEGAVLDACIKILKHFFNKSFID
;
A
#
# COMPACT_ATOMS: atom_id res chain seq x y z
N SER A 1 11.15 1.58 4.27
CA SER A 1 10.15 0.84 3.49
C SER A 1 9.18 1.77 2.80
N LYS A 2 8.69 1.31 1.70
CA LYS A 2 7.72 2.05 0.91
C LYS A 2 6.48 1.19 0.69
N GLY A 3 5.31 1.84 0.57
CA GLY A 3 4.09 1.14 0.31
C GLY A 3 3.37 1.68 -0.90
N LYS A 4 2.60 0.82 -1.55
CA LYS A 4 1.59 1.24 -2.49
C LYS A 4 0.25 1.19 -1.80
N ILE A 5 -0.64 2.11 -2.16
CA ILE A 5 -1.99 2.15 -1.62
C ILE A 5 -3.01 2.03 -2.73
N LEU A 6 -4.19 1.55 -2.38
CA LEU A 6 -5.34 1.49 -3.28
C LEU A 6 -5.95 2.87 -3.46
N LYS A 7 -6.72 3.04 -4.54
CA LYS A 7 -7.41 4.30 -4.85
C LYS A 7 -8.43 4.72 -3.80
N PHE A 8 -9.03 3.75 -3.13
CA PHE A 8 -10.13 3.98 -2.23
C PHE A 8 -9.67 3.95 -0.79
N PHE A 9 -10.06 4.96 -0.04
CA PHE A 9 -9.86 5.02 1.39
C PHE A 9 -11.18 4.73 2.08
N GLY A 10 -11.13 3.83 3.04
CA GLY A 10 -12.25 3.60 3.93
C GLY A 10 -12.22 4.56 5.11
N PRO A 11 -13.23 4.51 5.94
CA PRO A 11 -13.21 5.19 7.23
C PRO A 11 -12.03 4.65 8.04
N HIS A 12 -11.35 5.45 8.80
CA HIS A 12 -10.22 5.06 9.67
C HIS A 12 -8.89 4.73 8.99
N ASP A 13 -8.81 4.67 7.66
CA ASP A 13 -7.54 4.38 6.99
C ASP A 13 -6.49 5.43 7.32
N ASN A 14 -6.88 6.70 7.41
CA ASN A 14 -5.97 7.78 7.77
C ASN A 14 -5.41 7.61 9.18
N ASP A 15 -6.17 7.04 10.10
CA ASP A 15 -5.70 6.80 11.47
C ASP A 15 -4.52 5.82 11.48
N GLY A 16 -4.61 4.76 10.69
CA GLY A 16 -3.52 3.81 10.53
C GLY A 16 -2.28 4.42 9.91
N LEU A 17 -2.46 5.19 8.84
CA LEU A 17 -1.36 5.84 8.13
C LEU A 17 -0.64 6.86 9.00
N LYS A 18 -1.36 7.65 9.78
CA LYS A 18 -0.78 8.63 10.70
C LYS A 18 0.13 7.97 11.73
N LYS A 19 -0.25 6.83 12.25
CA LYS A 19 0.58 6.10 13.21
C LYS A 19 1.77 5.44 12.54
N LEU A 20 1.54 4.76 11.41
CA LEU A 20 2.57 4.02 10.71
C LEU A 20 3.69 4.92 10.19
N LYS A 21 3.39 6.14 9.74
CA LYS A 21 4.39 7.05 9.20
C LYS A 21 5.50 7.42 10.20
N ASN A 22 5.28 7.21 11.48
CA ASN A 22 6.31 7.44 12.49
C ASN A 22 7.39 6.35 12.49
N TYR A 23 7.16 5.25 11.82
CA TYR A 23 8.05 4.09 11.79
C TYR A 23 8.67 3.85 10.42
N ILE A 24 7.93 4.12 9.34
CA ILE A 24 8.40 3.89 7.97
C ILE A 24 8.01 5.07 7.07
N ASN A 25 8.72 5.20 5.96
CA ASN A 25 8.33 6.11 4.89
C ASN A 25 7.20 5.50 4.07
N ILE A 26 6.15 6.27 3.83
CA ILE A 26 4.99 5.82 3.07
C ILE A 26 4.91 6.59 1.77
N LYS A 27 4.74 5.88 0.66
CA LYS A 27 4.56 6.43 -0.68
C LYS A 27 3.32 5.82 -1.32
N PHE A 28 2.63 6.61 -2.09
CA PHE A 28 1.49 6.15 -2.87
C PHE A 28 1.83 6.21 -4.35
N VAL A 29 1.42 5.19 -5.09
CA VAL A 29 1.58 5.15 -6.54
C VAL A 29 0.25 4.80 -7.19
N THR A 30 -0.01 5.40 -8.35
CA THR A 30 -1.19 5.13 -9.16
C THR A 30 -0.80 5.13 -10.62
N ALA A 31 -1.49 4.32 -11.41
CA ALA A 31 -1.39 4.34 -12.88
C ALA A 31 -2.53 5.13 -13.51
N ASP A 32 -3.48 5.61 -12.72
CA ASP A 32 -4.68 6.29 -13.19
C ASP A 32 -4.42 7.77 -13.44
N SER A 33 -4.11 8.08 -14.71
CA SER A 33 -3.87 9.47 -15.11
C SER A 33 -5.15 10.34 -15.05
N ARG A 34 -6.31 9.73 -15.22
CA ARG A 34 -7.59 10.46 -15.18
C ARG A 34 -7.96 10.85 -13.75
N GLY A 35 -7.74 9.96 -12.82
CA GLY A 35 -8.02 10.20 -11.40
C GLY A 35 -6.88 10.85 -10.64
N PHE A 36 -5.76 11.17 -11.30
CA PHE A 36 -4.56 11.63 -10.61
C PHE A 36 -4.79 12.89 -9.78
N ASN A 37 -5.47 13.88 -10.34
CA ASN A 37 -5.72 15.13 -9.63
C ASN A 37 -6.61 14.93 -8.39
N ILE A 38 -7.60 14.06 -8.47
CA ILE A 38 -8.47 13.73 -7.34
C ILE A 38 -7.67 12.99 -6.26
N SER A 39 -6.89 12.00 -6.67
CA SER A 39 -6.05 11.23 -5.74
C SER A 39 -4.98 12.10 -5.10
N LYS A 40 -4.37 13.01 -5.87
CA LYS A 40 -3.39 13.97 -5.37
C LYS A 40 -4.00 14.86 -4.30
N LYS A 41 -5.19 15.40 -4.57
CA LYS A 41 -5.86 16.27 -3.59
C LYS A 41 -6.08 15.54 -2.27
N ARG A 42 -6.55 14.31 -2.31
CA ARG A 42 -6.79 13.54 -1.10
C ARG A 42 -5.49 13.13 -0.39
N ILE A 43 -4.56 12.57 -1.12
CA ILE A 43 -3.35 11.96 -0.55
C ILE A 43 -2.31 13.02 -0.19
N VAL A 44 -2.03 13.95 -1.10
CA VAL A 44 -1.00 14.97 -0.87
C VAL A 44 -1.54 16.11 -0.02
N ASP A 45 -2.66 16.70 -0.45
CA ASP A 45 -3.15 17.94 0.14
C ASP A 45 -3.86 17.69 1.48
N HIS A 46 -4.64 16.61 1.59
CA HIS A 46 -5.40 16.32 2.80
C HIS A 46 -4.67 15.40 3.77
N LEU A 47 -3.98 14.37 3.27
CA LEU A 47 -3.31 13.38 4.11
C LEU A 47 -1.81 13.62 4.26
N ASN A 48 -1.25 14.51 3.46
CA ASN A 48 0.15 14.90 3.51
C ASN A 48 1.13 13.74 3.24
N PHE A 49 0.83 12.92 2.21
CA PHE A 49 1.70 11.87 1.72
C PHE A 49 2.10 12.12 0.27
N ASN A 50 3.21 11.53 -0.17
CA ASN A 50 3.63 11.60 -1.57
C ASN A 50 2.79 10.68 -2.44
N LEU A 51 2.44 11.16 -3.63
CA LEU A 51 1.76 10.39 -4.66
C LEU A 51 2.53 10.52 -5.97
N SER A 52 2.78 9.39 -6.63
CA SER A 52 3.44 9.35 -7.93
C SER A 52 2.55 8.66 -8.96
N LEU A 53 2.54 9.20 -10.17
CA LEU A 53 1.89 8.58 -11.32
C LEU A 53 2.91 7.67 -12.02
N VAL A 54 2.68 6.36 -11.97
CA VAL A 54 3.60 5.36 -12.52
C VAL A 54 2.79 4.33 -13.31
N LYS A 55 3.14 4.16 -14.58
CA LYS A 55 2.49 3.14 -15.42
C LYS A 55 2.68 1.75 -14.83
N GLU A 56 1.65 0.92 -14.93
CA GLU A 56 1.64 -0.42 -14.34
C GLU A 56 2.81 -1.27 -14.81
N GLN A 57 3.13 -1.23 -16.11
CA GLN A 57 4.21 -2.03 -16.70
C GLN A 57 5.60 -1.61 -16.24
N GLU A 58 5.75 -0.37 -15.78
CA GLU A 58 7.03 0.19 -15.36
C GLU A 58 7.23 0.15 -13.86
N ARG A 59 6.18 -0.15 -13.11
CA ARG A 59 6.17 -0.02 -11.65
C ARG A 59 7.23 -0.88 -10.97
N TYR A 60 7.32 -2.15 -11.35
CA TYR A 60 8.32 -3.06 -10.77
C TYR A 60 9.73 -2.51 -10.96
N SER A 61 10.07 -2.16 -12.19
CA SER A 61 11.39 -1.67 -12.54
C SER A 61 11.75 -0.39 -11.79
N ILE A 62 10.82 0.55 -11.74
CA ILE A 62 11.02 1.83 -11.04
C ILE A 62 11.21 1.63 -9.55
N LEU A 63 10.35 0.83 -8.92
CA LEU A 63 10.45 0.57 -7.49
C LEU A 63 11.73 -0.18 -7.14
N ASN A 64 12.10 -1.16 -7.95
CA ASN A 64 13.34 -1.90 -7.73
C ASN A 64 14.57 -1.01 -7.85
N LYS A 65 14.62 -0.15 -8.88
CA LYS A 65 15.72 0.78 -9.09
C LYS A 65 15.83 1.80 -7.97
N LYS A 66 14.69 2.32 -7.51
CA LYS A 66 14.67 3.39 -6.51
C LYS A 66 14.95 2.90 -5.09
N TYR A 67 14.42 1.75 -4.72
CA TYR A 67 14.41 1.29 -3.32
C TYR A 67 14.98 -0.10 -3.12
N GLY A 68 15.08 -0.91 -4.18
CA GLY A 68 15.30 -2.35 -4.07
C GLY A 68 14.01 -3.06 -3.70
N ILE A 69 13.57 -3.97 -4.57
CA ILE A 69 12.26 -4.62 -4.36
C ILE A 69 12.20 -5.39 -3.04
N LYS A 70 13.31 -5.96 -2.59
CA LYS A 70 13.38 -6.71 -1.33
C LYS A 70 13.29 -5.84 -0.07
N ASN A 71 13.36 -4.52 -0.24
CA ASN A 71 13.29 -3.55 0.87
C ASN A 71 11.90 -2.92 1.00
N ILE A 72 10.92 -3.35 0.20
CA ILE A 72 9.62 -2.72 0.11
C ILE A 72 8.56 -3.57 0.80
N ILE A 73 7.72 -2.92 1.62
CA ILE A 73 6.41 -3.44 2.01
C ILE A 73 5.42 -2.87 1.01
N TYR A 74 4.71 -3.76 0.31
CA TYR A 74 3.88 -3.36 -0.81
C TYR A 74 2.43 -3.82 -0.63
N MET A 75 1.49 -2.92 -0.87
CA MET A 75 0.07 -3.25 -0.88
C MET A 75 -0.52 -3.00 -2.26
N GLY A 76 -1.16 -3.99 -2.83
CA GLY A 76 -1.80 -3.90 -4.13
C GLY A 76 -2.89 -4.94 -4.28
N ASP A 77 -3.69 -4.84 -5.36
CA ASP A 77 -4.89 -5.65 -5.53
C ASP A 77 -5.05 -6.26 -6.93
N SER A 78 -4.24 -5.88 -7.89
CA SER A 78 -4.44 -6.23 -9.29
C SER A 78 -3.47 -7.30 -9.78
N ILE A 79 -3.74 -7.80 -10.99
CA ILE A 79 -2.84 -8.74 -11.66
C ILE A 79 -1.46 -8.11 -11.91
N TYR A 80 -1.40 -6.80 -12.13
CA TYR A 80 -0.15 -6.09 -12.35
C TYR A 80 0.71 -5.96 -11.09
N ASP A 81 0.12 -6.20 -9.92
CA ASP A 81 0.83 -6.14 -8.65
C ASP A 81 1.48 -7.47 -8.26
N VAL A 82 1.12 -8.57 -8.93
CA VAL A 82 1.49 -9.92 -8.50
C VAL A 82 3.00 -10.08 -8.35
N LYS A 83 3.78 -9.65 -9.34
CA LYS A 83 5.23 -9.82 -9.31
C LYS A 83 5.87 -9.02 -8.17
N ILE A 84 5.39 -7.80 -7.95
CA ILE A 84 5.88 -6.95 -6.86
C ILE A 84 5.54 -7.59 -5.52
N ILE A 85 4.30 -8.02 -5.35
CA ILE A 85 3.82 -8.67 -4.13
C ILE A 85 4.65 -9.92 -3.81
N LYS A 86 4.96 -10.70 -4.84
CA LYS A 86 5.75 -11.91 -4.68
C LYS A 86 7.20 -11.63 -4.28
N ASP A 87 7.82 -10.64 -4.91
CA ASP A 87 9.26 -10.40 -4.77
C ASP A 87 9.62 -9.42 -3.64
N CYS A 88 8.68 -8.63 -3.16
CA CYS A 88 8.95 -7.62 -2.14
C CYS A 88 9.22 -8.26 -0.76
N LEU A 89 9.60 -7.41 0.19
CA LEU A 89 9.85 -7.85 1.57
C LEU A 89 8.57 -8.42 2.21
N TYR A 90 7.45 -7.75 2.03
CA TYR A 90 6.17 -8.16 2.61
C TYR A 90 5.03 -7.63 1.76
N GLY A 91 4.29 -8.54 1.14
CA GLY A 91 3.19 -8.21 0.25
C GLY A 91 1.84 -8.34 0.92
N ILE A 92 1.02 -7.32 0.77
CA ILE A 92 -0.31 -7.22 1.38
C ILE A 92 -1.36 -7.02 0.30
N VAL A 93 -2.47 -7.74 0.40
CA VAL A 93 -3.59 -7.65 -0.55
C VAL A 93 -4.89 -7.47 0.22
N PRO A 94 -5.76 -6.53 -0.18
CA PRO A 94 -7.06 -6.40 0.47
C PRO A 94 -7.97 -7.58 0.15
N GLN A 95 -9.01 -7.77 0.95
CA GLN A 95 -9.91 -8.93 0.84
C GLN A 95 -10.56 -9.02 -0.54
N ASN A 96 -10.83 -7.91 -1.20
CA ASN A 96 -11.42 -7.88 -2.55
C ASN A 96 -10.39 -7.81 -3.68
N GLY A 97 -9.11 -8.05 -3.40
CA GLY A 97 -8.08 -8.13 -4.43
C GLY A 97 -8.19 -9.39 -5.28
N ARG A 98 -7.48 -9.39 -6.42
CA ARG A 98 -7.44 -10.54 -7.31
C ARG A 98 -6.88 -11.77 -6.59
N ILE A 99 -7.43 -12.94 -6.94
CA ILE A 99 -6.99 -14.20 -6.34
C ILE A 99 -5.49 -14.47 -6.58
N GLU A 100 -4.99 -14.08 -7.76
CA GLU A 100 -3.58 -14.25 -8.10
C GLU A 100 -2.68 -13.43 -7.15
N ALA A 101 -3.11 -12.20 -6.86
CA ALA A 101 -2.38 -11.34 -5.92
C ALA A 101 -2.44 -11.90 -4.49
N LYS A 102 -3.58 -12.38 -4.07
CA LYS A 102 -3.74 -13.01 -2.75
C LYS A 102 -2.83 -14.21 -2.56
N LYS A 103 -2.72 -15.07 -3.58
CA LYS A 103 -1.86 -16.27 -3.54
C LYS A 103 -0.38 -15.92 -3.43
N ALA A 104 0.02 -14.78 -3.99
CA ALA A 104 1.42 -14.32 -3.92
C ALA A 104 1.74 -13.58 -2.63
N SER A 105 0.75 -13.19 -1.85
CA SER A 105 0.92 -12.29 -0.70
C SER A 105 1.38 -12.99 0.56
N ASN A 106 1.91 -12.18 1.48
CA ASN A 106 2.20 -12.59 2.84
C ASN A 106 0.99 -12.39 3.76
N PHE A 107 0.13 -11.45 3.43
CA PHE A 107 -1.02 -11.11 4.26
C PHE A 107 -2.18 -10.62 3.40
N VAL A 108 -3.38 -11.15 3.65
CA VAL A 108 -4.63 -10.68 3.06
C VAL A 108 -5.43 -10.04 4.18
N THR A 109 -5.88 -8.81 3.98
CA THR A 109 -6.64 -8.09 5.01
C THR A 109 -8.03 -8.69 5.19
N ASN A 110 -8.61 -8.55 6.38
CA ASN A 110 -9.99 -8.94 6.63
C ASN A 110 -10.99 -8.02 5.94
N SER A 111 -10.65 -6.73 5.85
CA SER A 111 -11.50 -5.72 5.23
C SER A 111 -11.19 -5.58 3.75
N LYS A 112 -12.19 -5.14 3.00
CA LYS A 112 -12.04 -4.81 1.57
C LYS A 112 -11.38 -3.44 1.41
N GLY A 113 -10.78 -3.21 0.23
CA GLY A 113 -10.34 -1.89 -0.16
C GLY A 113 -11.51 -0.90 -0.10
N GLY A 114 -11.28 0.28 0.50
CA GLY A 114 -12.33 1.27 0.74
C GLY A 114 -13.16 1.02 2.01
N GLU A 115 -12.97 -0.12 2.67
CA GLU A 115 -13.74 -0.51 3.86
C GLU A 115 -12.85 -0.82 5.08
N GLY A 116 -11.61 -0.30 5.09
CA GLY A 116 -10.71 -0.48 6.22
C GLY A 116 -9.48 -1.32 5.94
N ALA A 117 -9.24 -1.75 4.70
CA ALA A 117 -8.10 -2.59 4.35
C ALA A 117 -6.76 -1.92 4.66
N VAL A 118 -6.64 -0.61 4.43
CA VAL A 118 -5.40 0.12 4.70
C VAL A 118 -5.13 0.17 6.20
N LEU A 119 -6.15 0.38 7.02
CA LEU A 119 -6.00 0.31 8.47
C LEU A 119 -5.55 -1.08 8.91
N ASP A 120 -6.16 -2.14 8.39
CA ASP A 120 -5.76 -3.52 8.69
C ASP A 120 -4.28 -3.74 8.36
N ALA A 121 -3.84 -3.23 7.20
CA ALA A 121 -2.44 -3.34 6.77
C ALA A 121 -1.51 -2.60 7.74
N CYS A 122 -1.87 -1.39 8.15
CA CYS A 122 -1.07 -0.61 9.09
C CYS A 122 -0.93 -1.31 10.45
N ILE A 123 -2.02 -1.87 10.96
CA ILE A 123 -2.01 -2.64 12.20
C ILE A 123 -1.07 -3.84 12.08
N LYS A 124 -1.16 -4.56 10.97
CA LYS A 124 -0.32 -5.75 10.72
C LYS A 124 1.16 -5.39 10.62
N ILE A 125 1.50 -4.32 9.90
CA ILE A 125 2.88 -3.88 9.74
C ILE A 125 3.47 -3.48 11.09
N LEU A 126 2.73 -2.70 11.87
CA LEU A 126 3.19 -2.29 13.21
C LEU A 126 3.48 -3.49 14.10
N LYS A 127 2.59 -4.47 14.10
CA LYS A 127 2.77 -5.67 14.92
C LYS A 127 3.92 -6.54 14.41
N HIS A 128 3.92 -6.82 13.11
CA HIS A 128 4.87 -7.77 12.51
C HIS A 128 6.30 -7.25 12.52
N PHE A 129 6.53 -5.98 12.18
CA PHE A 129 7.88 -5.43 12.02
C PHE A 129 8.39 -4.68 13.23
N PHE A 130 7.50 -4.10 14.04
CA PHE A 130 7.89 -3.21 15.15
C PHE A 130 7.42 -3.71 16.51
N ASN A 131 6.66 -4.79 16.54
CA ASN A 131 6.06 -5.34 17.76
C ASN A 131 5.29 -4.27 18.56
N LYS A 132 4.57 -3.41 17.85
CA LYS A 132 3.75 -2.36 18.44
C LYS A 132 2.27 -2.64 18.23
N SER A 133 1.47 -2.37 19.27
CA SER A 133 0.03 -2.39 19.18
C SER A 133 -0.46 -1.06 18.61
N PHE A 134 -1.54 -1.10 17.81
CA PHE A 134 -2.14 0.11 17.27
C PHE A 134 -2.70 1.01 18.37
N ILE A 135 -3.22 0.44 19.42
CA ILE A 135 -3.86 1.17 20.53
C ILE A 135 -2.93 1.58 21.64
N ASP A 136 -1.68 1.23 21.56
CA ASP A 136 -0.69 1.67 22.57
C ASP A 136 -0.20 3.12 22.26
#